data_81b6647d26a4b531370b7049b56df47b
#
_entry.id   81b6647d26a4b531370b7049b56df47b
#
_cell.length_a   1.000
_cell.length_b   1.000
_cell.length_c   1.000
_cell.angle_alpha   90.00
_cell.angle_beta   90.00
_cell.angle_gamma   90.00
#
_symmetry.space_group_name_H-M   'P 1'
#
loop_
_entity.id
_entity.type
_entity.pdbx_description
1 polymer ?
#
loop_
_entity_poly.entity_id
_entity_poly.type
_entity_poly.pdbx_seq_one_letter_code
_entity_poly.pdbx_strand_id
1 'polypeptide(L)'
;MGQIITFFQEVPHVIEEVMNIVLIALSLLAILKGIYNVATCGLFGLVSFLLLCGRSCSTTYKGVYELQTLELDMASLNMTMPLSCTKNNSHHYIMVGNETGLELTLTNTSIINHKFCNLSDAHKKNLYDHALMSIISTFHLSIPNFNQYEAMSCDFNGGKISVQYNLSHTYAVDAANHCGTIANGVLQTFMRMAWGGSYIALDSGKGSWDCIMTSYQYLIIQNTTWEDHCQFSRPSPIGYLGLLSQRTRDIYISRRLLGTFTWTLSDSEGNETPGGYCLTRWMLIEAELKCFGNTAVAKCNEKHDEEFCDMLRLFDFNKQAIRRLKTEAQMSIQLINKAVNALINDQLIMKNHLRDIMGIPYCNYSKYWYLNHTVTGRTSLPRCWLVSNGXYLNETHFSDDIEQQADNMITELLQKEYIDRQGKTPLGLVDLFVFSTSFYLISIFLHLIKIPTHRHXIGKPCPKPHRLNHMGICSCGLYKHPGVPVKWKR
;
A
#
# COMPACT_ATOMS: atom_id res chain seq x y z
N MET A 1 -5.09 -29.10 42.48
CA MET A 1 -4.24 -28.85 41.31
C MET A 1 -3.03 -27.97 41.66
N GLY A 2 -3.18 -26.97 42.51
CA GLY A 2 -2.07 -26.13 42.90
C GLY A 2 -0.90 -26.85 43.52
N GLN A 3 -1.20 -27.84 44.34
CA GLN A 3 -0.12 -28.62 45.00
C GLN A 3 0.69 -29.47 44.00
N ILE A 4 0.00 -29.97 42.97
CA ILE A 4 0.69 -30.76 41.94
C ILE A 4 1.64 -29.84 41.15
N ILE A 5 1.20 -28.64 40.84
CA ILE A 5 2.01 -27.68 40.08
C ILE A 5 3.25 -27.28 40.88
N THR A 6 3.10 -27.04 42.19
CA THR A 6 4.27 -26.70 43.03
C THR A 6 5.24 -27.85 43.15
N PHE A 7 4.73 -29.10 43.22
CA PHE A 7 5.59 -30.24 43.25
C PHE A 7 6.48 -30.33 42.00
N PHE A 8 5.87 -30.13 40.82
CA PHE A 8 6.64 -30.16 39.58
C PHE A 8 7.66 -29.02 39.47
N GLN A 9 7.38 -27.87 40.09
CA GLN A 9 8.33 -26.77 40.08
C GLN A 9 9.56 -27.06 40.93
N GLU A 10 9.45 -27.95 41.90
CA GLU A 10 10.57 -28.26 42.78
C GLU A 10 11.35 -29.51 42.37
N VAL A 11 10.94 -30.17 41.30
CA VAL A 11 11.60 -31.39 40.80
C VAL A 11 12.97 -31.01 40.22
N PRO A 12 14.05 -31.73 40.60
CA PRO A 12 15.38 -31.47 40.04
C PRO A 12 15.39 -31.65 38.50
N HIS A 13 16.30 -30.92 37.86
CA HIS A 13 16.38 -30.90 36.39
C HIS A 13 16.62 -32.30 35.80
N VAL A 14 17.40 -33.13 36.50
CA VAL A 14 17.70 -34.49 36.05
C VAL A 14 16.43 -35.35 35.96
N ILE A 15 15.55 -35.23 36.96
CA ILE A 15 14.30 -35.97 36.97
C ILE A 15 13.40 -35.49 35.84
N GLU A 16 13.38 -34.20 35.59
CA GLU A 16 12.60 -33.63 34.48
C GLU A 16 13.08 -34.20 33.15
N GLU A 17 14.40 -34.26 32.94
CA GLU A 17 14.96 -34.84 31.71
C GLU A 17 14.59 -36.29 31.55
N VAL A 18 14.67 -37.06 32.63
CA VAL A 18 14.29 -38.47 32.60
C VAL A 18 12.81 -38.64 32.27
N MET A 19 11.94 -37.79 32.85
CA MET A 19 10.52 -37.84 32.54
C MET A 19 10.25 -37.52 31.08
N ASN A 20 10.96 -36.56 30.51
CA ASN A 20 10.83 -36.24 29.10
C ASN A 20 11.25 -37.40 28.20
N ILE A 21 12.35 -38.06 28.53
CA ILE A 21 12.80 -39.19 27.77
C ILE A 21 11.78 -40.34 27.84
N VAL A 22 11.22 -40.58 29.04
CA VAL A 22 10.21 -41.61 29.21
C VAL A 22 8.96 -41.31 28.40
N LEU A 23 8.51 -40.06 28.41
CA LEU A 23 7.34 -39.64 27.64
C LEU A 23 7.58 -39.83 26.14
N ILE A 24 8.75 -39.46 25.65
CA ILE A 24 9.10 -39.64 24.24
C ILE A 24 9.11 -41.16 23.90
N ALA A 25 9.72 -41.97 24.75
CA ALA A 25 9.81 -43.39 24.50
C ALA A 25 8.42 -44.06 24.46
N LEU A 26 7.55 -43.67 25.43
CA LEU A 26 6.20 -44.22 25.46
C LEU A 26 5.40 -43.76 24.27
N SER A 27 5.58 -42.50 23.85
CA SER A 27 4.90 -41.98 22.66
C SER A 27 5.31 -42.72 21.40
N LEU A 28 6.62 -42.98 21.24
CA LEU A 28 7.12 -43.72 20.09
C LEU A 28 6.60 -45.17 20.10
N LEU A 29 6.61 -45.81 21.25
CA LEU A 29 6.09 -47.18 21.35
C LEU A 29 4.60 -47.21 21.01
N ALA A 30 3.82 -46.26 21.49
CA ALA A 30 2.40 -46.18 21.15
C ALA A 30 2.18 -46.01 19.65
N ILE A 31 2.96 -45.14 19.02
CA ILE A 31 2.85 -44.91 17.58
C ILE A 31 3.23 -46.16 16.79
N LEU A 32 4.33 -46.83 17.18
CA LEU A 32 4.77 -48.04 16.49
C LEU A 32 3.73 -49.14 16.64
N LYS A 33 3.19 -49.31 17.83
CA LYS A 33 2.17 -50.35 18.05
C LYS A 33 0.89 -50.00 17.29
N GLY A 34 0.54 -48.72 17.23
CA GLY A 34 -0.61 -48.26 16.47
C GLY A 34 -0.45 -48.54 14.98
N ILE A 35 0.76 -48.28 14.44
CA ILE A 35 1.06 -48.57 13.04
C ILE A 35 0.95 -50.08 12.80
N TYR A 36 1.49 -50.89 13.71
CA TYR A 36 1.40 -52.34 13.58
C TYR A 36 -0.07 -52.78 13.57
N ASN A 37 -0.89 -52.25 14.46
CA ASN A 37 -2.30 -52.63 14.52
C ASN A 37 -3.04 -52.22 13.26
N VAL A 38 -2.75 -51.03 12.72
CA VAL A 38 -3.36 -50.58 11.46
C VAL A 38 -2.90 -51.49 10.30
N ALA A 39 -1.61 -51.85 10.27
CA ALA A 39 -1.08 -52.68 9.21
C ALA A 39 -1.68 -54.10 9.24
N THR A 40 -1.92 -54.65 10.44
CA THR A 40 -2.55 -55.95 10.54
C THR A 40 -4.03 -55.95 10.20
N CYS A 41 -4.68 -54.76 10.28
CA CYS A 41 -6.05 -54.61 9.78
C CYS A 41 -6.09 -54.52 8.26
N GLY A 42 -4.94 -54.36 7.65
CA GLY A 42 -4.83 -54.34 6.20
C GLY A 42 -5.44 -53.07 5.59
N LEU A 43 -5.89 -53.21 4.36
CA LEU A 43 -6.48 -52.10 3.63
C LEU A 43 -7.69 -51.50 4.36
N PHE A 44 -8.44 -52.34 5.03
CA PHE A 44 -9.65 -51.93 5.73
C PHE A 44 -9.33 -50.97 6.88
N GLY A 45 -8.34 -51.32 7.71
CA GLY A 45 -7.94 -50.46 8.79
C GLY A 45 -7.37 -49.14 8.31
N LEU A 46 -6.62 -49.16 7.21
CA LEU A 46 -6.08 -47.96 6.61
C LEU A 46 -7.19 -47.05 6.10
N VAL A 47 -8.17 -47.63 5.42
CA VAL A 47 -9.31 -46.82 4.91
C VAL A 47 -10.09 -46.21 6.07
N SER A 48 -10.31 -46.99 7.13
CA SER A 48 -11.03 -46.42 8.29
C SER A 48 -10.25 -45.28 8.93
N PHE A 49 -8.93 -45.46 9.03
CA PHE A 49 -8.08 -44.39 9.60
C PHE A 49 -8.14 -43.12 8.73
N LEU A 50 -8.06 -43.29 7.42
CA LEU A 50 -8.12 -42.18 6.51
C LEU A 50 -9.48 -41.49 6.58
N LEU A 51 -10.56 -42.21 6.75
CA LEU A 51 -11.87 -41.65 6.89
C LEU A 51 -11.98 -40.83 8.18
N LEU A 52 -11.40 -41.33 9.27
CA LEU A 52 -11.36 -40.56 10.51
C LEU A 52 -10.56 -39.26 10.33
N CYS A 53 -9.44 -39.36 9.61
CA CYS A 53 -8.67 -38.17 9.26
C CYS A 53 -9.47 -37.24 8.37
N GLY A 54 -10.25 -37.76 7.42
CA GLY A 54 -11.07 -36.98 6.57
C GLY A 54 -12.16 -36.21 7.33
N ARG A 55 -12.68 -36.83 8.39
CA ARG A 55 -13.66 -36.13 9.23
C ARG A 55 -13.02 -34.99 10.03
N SER A 56 -11.73 -35.06 10.26
CA SER A 56 -11.05 -33.96 10.94
C SER A 56 -10.83 -32.75 10.00
N CYS A 57 -11.17 -32.88 8.72
CA CYS A 57 -11.23 -31.76 7.82
C CYS A 57 -12.44 -30.86 8.08
N SER A 58 -13.01 -30.94 9.26
CA SER A 58 -14.04 -30.01 9.67
C SER A 58 -13.47 -28.60 9.68
N THR A 59 -14.26 -27.69 9.21
CA THR A 59 -13.76 -26.35 8.99
C THR A 59 -13.88 -25.49 10.23
N THR A 60 -12.93 -24.61 10.37
CA THR A 60 -13.01 -23.53 11.32
C THR A 60 -13.39 -22.20 10.65
N TYR A 61 -13.48 -22.19 9.32
CA TYR A 61 -13.75 -20.95 8.59
C TYR A 61 -14.98 -21.13 7.71
N LYS A 62 -16.02 -20.38 8.07
CA LYS A 62 -17.19 -20.22 7.23
C LYS A 62 -17.09 -18.90 6.48
N GLY A 63 -17.69 -18.86 5.30
CA GLY A 63 -17.72 -17.65 4.53
C GLY A 63 -16.74 -17.67 3.37
N VAL A 64 -16.70 -16.59 2.65
CA VAL A 64 -15.86 -16.43 1.47
C VAL A 64 -15.18 -15.06 1.54
N TYR A 65 -14.12 -14.92 0.76
CA TYR A 65 -13.49 -13.62 0.57
C TYR A 65 -14.25 -12.86 -0.49
N GLU A 66 -14.55 -11.63 -0.17
CA GLU A 66 -15.34 -10.75 -1.01
C GLU A 66 -14.46 -9.59 -1.44
N LEU A 67 -14.43 -9.34 -2.75
CA LEU A 67 -13.66 -8.20 -3.28
C LEU A 67 -14.42 -6.93 -3.00
N GLN A 68 -13.76 -6.00 -2.33
CA GLN A 68 -14.31 -4.67 -2.06
C GLN A 68 -13.33 -3.61 -2.51
N THR A 69 -13.85 -2.43 -2.75
CA THR A 69 -13.06 -1.32 -3.22
C THR A 69 -13.25 -0.11 -2.32
N LEU A 70 -12.28 0.79 -2.38
CA LEU A 70 -12.41 2.10 -1.77
C LEU A 70 -11.75 3.12 -2.67
N GLU A 71 -12.24 4.34 -2.61
CA GLU A 71 -11.67 5.43 -3.37
C GLU A 71 -11.42 6.58 -2.42
N LEU A 72 -10.19 7.08 -2.41
CA LEU A 72 -9.78 8.13 -1.49
C LEU A 72 -10.16 9.50 -2.05
N ASP A 73 -10.69 10.35 -1.19
CA ASP A 73 -11.00 11.74 -1.54
C ASP A 73 -9.79 12.61 -1.18
N MET A 74 -8.90 12.75 -2.13
CA MET A 74 -7.67 13.51 -1.89
C MET A 74 -7.91 15.00 -1.80
N ALA A 75 -9.08 15.49 -2.22
CA ALA A 75 -9.41 16.91 -2.05
C ALA A 75 -9.48 17.29 -0.58
N SER A 76 -9.73 16.34 0.31
CA SER A 76 -9.77 16.61 1.75
C SER A 76 -8.39 16.93 2.33
N LEU A 77 -7.32 16.73 1.57
CA LEU A 77 -5.96 17.04 2.03
C LEU A 77 -5.55 18.48 1.74
N ASN A 78 -6.47 19.32 1.29
CA ASN A 78 -6.15 20.65 0.79
C ASN A 78 -5.56 21.59 1.84
N MET A 79 -5.83 21.37 3.11
CA MET A 79 -5.37 22.28 4.16
C MET A 79 -3.90 22.10 4.51
N THR A 80 -3.33 20.93 4.27
CA THR A 80 -1.96 20.64 4.70
C THR A 80 -0.99 20.45 3.55
N MET A 81 -1.48 20.20 2.33
CA MET A 81 -0.57 19.96 1.20
C MET A 81 -1.15 20.52 -0.08
N PRO A 82 -0.28 20.97 -1.01
CA PRO A 82 -0.75 21.46 -2.30
C PRO A 82 -1.35 20.32 -3.12
N LEU A 83 -2.42 20.62 -3.83
CA LEU A 83 -3.10 19.66 -4.68
C LEU A 83 -3.06 20.14 -6.12
N SER A 84 -2.61 19.29 -7.02
CA SER A 84 -2.56 19.61 -8.44
C SER A 84 -3.74 18.97 -9.16
N CYS A 85 -4.23 19.65 -10.18
CA CYS A 85 -5.27 19.12 -11.07
C CYS A 85 -5.20 19.83 -12.40
N THR A 86 -6.00 19.36 -13.34
CA THR A 86 -6.00 19.85 -14.72
C THR A 86 -7.40 20.27 -15.11
N LYS A 87 -7.52 21.45 -15.71
CA LYS A 87 -8.78 21.95 -16.23
C LYS A 87 -8.94 21.60 -17.70
N ASN A 88 -7.92 21.89 -18.52
CA ASN A 88 -7.95 21.56 -19.94
C ASN A 88 -6.52 21.43 -20.44
N ASN A 89 -6.33 21.34 -21.74
CA ASN A 89 -5.01 21.09 -22.32
C ASN A 89 -3.97 22.15 -21.91
N SER A 90 -4.39 23.39 -21.81
CA SER A 90 -3.46 24.49 -21.57
C SER A 90 -3.41 24.97 -20.13
N HIS A 91 -4.37 24.61 -19.31
CA HIS A 91 -4.51 25.15 -17.94
C HIS A 91 -4.42 24.05 -16.91
N HIS A 92 -3.44 24.14 -16.02
CA HIS A 92 -3.21 23.21 -14.94
C HIS A 92 -3.02 24.00 -13.66
N TYR A 93 -3.37 23.44 -12.52
CA TYR A 93 -3.45 24.20 -11.28
C TYR A 93 -2.79 23.45 -10.14
N ILE A 94 -2.19 24.21 -9.22
CA ILE A 94 -1.75 23.70 -7.92
C ILE A 94 -2.42 24.58 -6.88
N MET A 95 -3.35 24.03 -6.13
CA MET A 95 -4.13 24.79 -5.17
C MET A 95 -3.58 24.58 -3.77
N VAL A 96 -3.53 25.66 -2.99
CA VAL A 96 -3.05 25.66 -1.62
C VAL A 96 -4.19 26.14 -0.74
N GLY A 97 -4.68 25.28 0.11
CA GLY A 97 -5.84 25.61 0.93
C GLY A 97 -7.10 25.77 0.09
N ASN A 98 -7.97 26.69 0.50
CA ASN A 98 -9.22 26.94 -0.20
C ASN A 98 -9.32 28.35 -0.76
N GLU A 99 -8.22 29.12 -0.75
CA GLU A 99 -8.27 30.52 -1.18
C GLU A 99 -7.32 30.84 -2.33
N THR A 100 -6.19 30.18 -2.43
CA THR A 100 -5.13 30.58 -3.35
C THR A 100 -4.51 29.37 -4.03
N GLY A 101 -3.70 29.65 -5.05
CA GLY A 101 -3.00 28.61 -5.76
C GLY A 101 -2.15 29.19 -6.88
N LEU A 102 -1.60 28.28 -7.68
CA LEU A 102 -0.82 28.62 -8.87
C LEU A 102 -1.50 28.03 -10.08
N GLU A 103 -1.52 28.81 -11.15
CA GLU A 103 -1.99 28.36 -12.46
C GLU A 103 -0.78 28.14 -13.36
N LEU A 104 -0.67 26.95 -13.90
CA LEU A 104 0.37 26.62 -14.86
C LEU A 104 -0.28 26.59 -16.24
N THR A 105 0.09 27.55 -17.06
CA THR A 105 -0.53 27.73 -18.38
C THR A 105 0.49 27.48 -19.47
N LEU A 106 0.16 26.62 -20.41
CA LEU A 106 0.92 26.45 -21.64
C LEU A 106 0.30 27.29 -22.73
N THR A 107 1.10 28.13 -23.34
CA THR A 107 0.59 29.12 -24.29
C THR A 107 1.64 29.46 -25.34
N ASN A 108 1.19 30.10 -26.42
CA ASN A 108 2.07 30.62 -27.46
C ASN A 108 2.27 32.11 -27.35
N THR A 109 1.69 32.75 -26.30
CA THR A 109 1.75 34.19 -26.10
C THR A 109 2.55 34.51 -24.85
N SER A 110 3.61 35.30 -25.03
CA SER A 110 4.45 35.74 -23.92
C SER A 110 3.76 36.85 -23.12
N ILE A 111 3.93 36.82 -21.80
CA ILE A 111 3.43 37.88 -20.93
C ILE A 111 4.56 38.68 -20.29
N ILE A 112 5.79 38.19 -20.36
CA ILE A 112 6.97 38.87 -19.83
C ILE A 112 7.97 39.04 -20.97
N ASN A 113 8.41 40.27 -21.22
CA ASN A 113 9.27 40.55 -22.35
C ASN A 113 10.75 40.62 -22.00
N HIS A 114 11.11 40.82 -20.73
CA HIS A 114 12.50 40.79 -20.32
C HIS A 114 12.97 39.36 -20.06
N LYS A 115 14.28 39.19 -19.98
CA LYS A 115 14.89 37.87 -19.87
C LYS A 115 15.63 37.67 -18.53
N PHE A 116 15.14 38.24 -17.45
CA PHE A 116 15.77 38.07 -16.16
C PHE A 116 14.75 37.68 -15.11
N CYS A 117 15.21 36.99 -14.09
CA CYS A 117 14.40 36.55 -12.97
C CYS A 117 15.19 36.76 -11.69
N ASN A 118 14.69 37.64 -10.81
CA ASN A 118 15.39 37.97 -9.59
C ASN A 118 14.60 37.43 -8.38
N LEU A 119 14.79 36.15 -8.10
CA LEU A 119 14.17 35.48 -6.96
C LEU A 119 14.73 36.03 -5.64
N SER A 120 16.02 36.34 -5.60
CA SER A 120 16.65 36.86 -4.39
C SER A 120 16.07 38.19 -3.98
N ASP A 121 15.83 39.08 -4.93
CA ASP A 121 15.26 40.38 -4.66
C ASP A 121 13.81 40.27 -4.17
N ALA A 122 13.06 39.34 -4.75
CA ALA A 122 11.69 39.07 -4.31
C ALA A 122 11.66 38.54 -2.87
N HIS A 123 12.60 37.65 -2.51
CA HIS A 123 12.73 37.14 -1.16
C HIS A 123 13.04 38.25 -0.16
N LYS A 124 13.93 39.16 -0.53
CA LYS A 124 14.32 40.26 0.37
C LYS A 124 13.17 41.22 0.62
N LYS A 125 12.32 41.49 -0.36
CA LYS A 125 11.22 42.41 -0.22
C LYS A 125 10.02 41.83 0.50
N ASN A 126 9.93 40.51 0.58
CA ASN A 126 8.90 39.78 1.32
C ASN A 126 7.48 40.18 0.91
N LEU A 127 7.25 40.38 -0.39
CA LEU A 127 6.02 40.90 -0.93
C LEU A 127 5.05 39.84 -1.48
N TYR A 128 5.36 38.55 -1.30
CA TYR A 128 4.59 37.51 -1.94
C TYR A 128 4.15 36.45 -0.92
N ASP A 129 3.28 35.56 -1.37
CA ASP A 129 2.83 34.41 -0.59
C ASP A 129 3.98 33.39 -0.51
N HIS A 130 4.44 33.11 0.72
CA HIS A 130 5.58 32.21 0.92
C HIS A 130 5.28 30.79 0.52
N ALA A 131 4.04 30.33 0.67
CA ALA A 131 3.67 28.98 0.26
C ALA A 131 3.78 28.82 -1.24
N LEU A 132 3.28 29.80 -2.00
CA LEU A 132 3.35 29.75 -3.45
C LEU A 132 4.79 29.83 -3.95
N MET A 133 5.60 30.66 -3.32
CA MET A 133 7.02 30.74 -3.72
C MET A 133 7.78 29.49 -3.37
N SER A 134 7.41 28.80 -2.31
CA SER A 134 8.01 27.53 -1.98
C SER A 134 7.72 26.48 -3.07
N ILE A 135 6.50 26.48 -3.59
CA ILE A 135 6.12 25.57 -4.68
C ILE A 135 6.89 25.92 -5.95
N ILE A 136 7.00 27.19 -6.26
CA ILE A 136 7.76 27.64 -7.44
C ILE A 136 9.23 27.26 -7.32
N SER A 137 9.81 27.42 -6.14
CA SER A 137 11.20 27.05 -5.90
C SER A 137 11.40 25.53 -6.05
N THR A 138 10.46 24.74 -5.54
CA THR A 138 10.53 23.28 -5.71
C THR A 138 10.44 22.92 -7.18
N PHE A 139 9.56 23.56 -7.92
CA PHE A 139 9.45 23.31 -9.36
C PHE A 139 10.76 23.66 -10.07
N HIS A 140 11.27 24.86 -9.84
CA HIS A 140 12.46 25.32 -10.55
C HIS A 140 13.68 24.45 -10.24
N LEU A 141 13.87 24.13 -8.96
CA LEU A 141 15.04 23.36 -8.54
C LEU A 141 14.94 21.90 -8.95
N SER A 142 13.74 21.45 -9.34
CA SER A 142 13.55 20.07 -9.83
C SER A 142 13.81 19.94 -11.32
N ILE A 143 14.00 21.05 -12.05
CA ILE A 143 14.29 20.99 -13.48
C ILE A 143 15.69 20.42 -13.66
N PRO A 144 15.85 19.34 -14.41
CA PRO A 144 17.18 18.73 -14.56
C PRO A 144 18.09 19.62 -15.41
N ASN A 145 19.29 19.84 -14.90
CA ASN A 145 20.37 20.52 -15.64
C ASN A 145 19.99 21.91 -16.18
N PHE A 146 19.22 22.68 -15.40
CA PHE A 146 18.83 24.02 -15.82
C PHE A 146 20.05 24.94 -15.69
N ASN A 147 20.58 25.40 -16.83
CA ASN A 147 21.78 26.25 -16.86
C ASN A 147 21.63 27.48 -17.75
N GLN A 148 20.45 27.68 -18.36
CA GLN A 148 20.21 28.81 -19.26
C GLN A 148 19.16 29.71 -18.61
N TYR A 149 19.62 30.63 -17.79
CA TYR A 149 18.69 31.50 -17.05
C TYR A 149 17.96 32.49 -17.95
N GLU A 150 18.42 32.66 -19.19
CA GLU A 150 17.74 33.48 -20.17
C GLU A 150 16.41 32.93 -20.63
N ALA A 151 16.18 31.62 -20.41
CA ALA A 151 14.91 30.99 -20.74
C ALA A 151 13.85 31.21 -19.68
N MET A 152 14.22 31.78 -18.54
CA MET A 152 13.30 32.02 -17.42
C MET A 152 13.14 33.52 -17.19
N SER A 153 11.90 33.96 -17.09
CA SER A 153 11.57 35.37 -16.83
C SER A 153 10.61 35.43 -15.66
N CYS A 154 10.79 36.41 -14.77
CA CYS A 154 9.96 36.53 -13.59
C CYS A 154 9.51 37.97 -13.38
N ASP A 155 8.31 38.14 -12.83
CA ASP A 155 7.77 39.41 -12.42
C ASP A 155 7.04 39.23 -11.11
N PHE A 156 7.56 39.83 -10.04
CA PHE A 156 6.98 39.72 -8.70
C PHE A 156 6.48 41.04 -8.16
N ASN A 157 6.31 42.04 -9.02
CA ASN A 157 5.94 43.38 -8.60
C ASN A 157 4.51 43.40 -8.08
N GLY A 158 4.31 44.09 -6.95
CA GLY A 158 2.99 44.28 -6.39
C GLY A 158 2.35 43.03 -5.79
N GLY A 159 3.15 42.07 -5.34
CA GLY A 159 2.64 40.82 -4.80
C GLY A 159 2.18 39.81 -5.83
N LYS A 160 2.26 40.19 -7.08
CA LYS A 160 1.95 39.32 -8.21
C LYS A 160 3.06 38.29 -8.38
N ILE A 161 2.69 37.08 -8.77
CA ILE A 161 3.66 36.03 -9.09
C ILE A 161 3.47 35.67 -10.55
N SER A 162 4.50 35.88 -11.35
CA SER A 162 4.52 35.49 -12.76
C SER A 162 5.89 34.96 -13.10
N VAL A 163 5.95 33.67 -13.46
CA VAL A 163 7.18 33.02 -13.89
C VAL A 163 6.93 32.46 -15.27
N GLN A 164 7.81 32.75 -16.21
CA GLN A 164 7.66 32.33 -17.59
C GLN A 164 8.90 31.55 -18.03
N TYR A 165 8.68 30.38 -18.57
CA TYR A 165 9.72 29.56 -19.17
C TYR A 165 9.52 29.56 -20.67
N ASN A 166 10.59 29.90 -21.43
CA ASN A 166 10.57 29.91 -22.89
C ASN A 166 10.93 28.52 -23.39
N LEU A 167 9.93 27.79 -23.86
CA LEU A 167 10.11 26.40 -24.32
C LEU A 167 10.67 26.33 -25.73
N SER A 168 10.62 27.43 -26.48
CA SER A 168 11.22 27.48 -27.82
C SER A 168 12.71 27.84 -27.79
N HIS A 169 13.25 28.14 -26.61
CA HIS A 169 14.65 28.51 -26.45
C HIS A 169 15.51 27.25 -26.53
N THR A 170 16.03 26.96 -27.67
CA THR A 170 16.74 25.72 -27.93
C THR A 170 18.22 25.85 -27.68
N TYR A 171 18.66 25.75 -26.46
CA TYR A 171 20.04 25.54 -26.13
C TYR A 171 20.26 24.04 -25.97
N ALA A 172 20.47 23.37 -27.08
CA ALA A 172 20.69 21.95 -27.07
C ALA A 172 22.09 21.63 -26.60
N VAL A 173 22.21 20.80 -25.61
CA VAL A 173 23.50 20.23 -25.22
C VAL A 173 23.99 19.34 -26.34
N ASP A 174 23.05 18.71 -27.04
CA ASP A 174 23.33 17.88 -28.21
C ASP A 174 22.36 18.30 -29.31
N ALA A 175 22.91 18.85 -30.41
CA ALA A 175 22.10 19.40 -31.49
C ALA A 175 21.37 18.33 -32.31
N ALA A 176 21.65 17.05 -32.08
CA ALA A 176 21.07 15.99 -32.89
C ALA A 176 19.60 15.71 -32.56
N ASN A 177 19.15 16.08 -31.36
CA ASN A 177 17.77 15.89 -30.99
C ASN A 177 17.35 16.96 -29.98
N HIS A 178 16.03 17.01 -29.69
CA HIS A 178 15.49 17.99 -28.75
C HIS A 178 15.46 17.50 -27.31
N CYS A 179 15.98 16.31 -27.06
CA CYS A 179 15.83 15.68 -25.75
C CYS A 179 16.79 16.24 -24.70
N GLY A 180 17.86 16.88 -25.13
CA GLY A 180 18.82 17.52 -24.23
C GLY A 180 18.56 18.99 -23.98
N THR A 181 17.41 19.52 -24.40
CA THR A 181 17.11 20.94 -24.27
C THR A 181 16.57 21.28 -22.88
N ILE A 182 16.65 22.56 -22.54
CA ILE A 182 16.07 23.07 -21.30
C ILE A 182 14.56 22.93 -21.33
N ALA A 183 13.94 23.12 -22.51
CA ALA A 183 12.50 22.92 -22.65
C ALA A 183 12.08 21.52 -22.27
N ASN A 184 12.85 20.52 -22.66
CA ASN A 184 12.55 19.14 -22.28
C ASN A 184 12.61 18.97 -20.76
N GLY A 185 13.62 19.54 -20.11
CA GLY A 185 13.74 19.47 -18.66
C GLY A 185 12.58 20.14 -17.94
N VAL A 186 12.17 21.31 -18.43
CA VAL A 186 11.02 22.02 -17.86
C VAL A 186 9.75 21.19 -18.04
N LEU A 187 9.57 20.57 -19.20
CA LEU A 187 8.39 19.76 -19.46
C LEU A 187 8.38 18.49 -18.63
N GLN A 188 9.54 17.89 -18.36
CA GLN A 188 9.61 16.74 -17.48
C GLN A 188 9.11 17.12 -16.08
N THR A 189 9.55 18.23 -15.56
CA THR A 189 9.14 18.70 -14.23
C THR A 189 7.66 19.07 -14.23
N PHE A 190 7.19 19.73 -15.28
CA PHE A 190 5.77 20.07 -15.42
C PHE A 190 4.91 18.81 -15.42
N MET A 191 5.32 17.78 -16.15
CA MET A 191 4.57 16.55 -16.25
C MET A 191 4.47 15.86 -14.89
N ARG A 192 5.55 15.90 -14.12
CA ARG A 192 5.53 15.31 -12.79
C ARG A 192 4.70 16.13 -11.81
N MET A 193 4.83 17.47 -11.87
CA MET A 193 4.13 18.36 -10.95
C MET A 193 2.61 18.26 -11.14
N ALA A 194 2.15 18.20 -12.37
CA ALA A 194 0.72 18.12 -12.69
C ALA A 194 0.33 16.70 -13.12
N TRP A 195 0.93 15.71 -12.47
CA TRP A 195 0.70 14.31 -12.82
C TRP A 195 -0.77 13.97 -12.65
N GLY A 196 -1.29 13.19 -13.57
CA GLY A 196 -2.69 12.81 -13.63
C GLY A 196 -3.46 13.48 -14.75
N GLY A 197 -2.99 14.65 -15.23
CA GLY A 197 -3.68 15.34 -16.31
C GLY A 197 -2.76 16.06 -17.26
N SER A 198 -1.48 16.18 -16.93
CA SER A 198 -0.54 16.94 -17.76
C SER A 198 -0.27 16.28 -19.11
N TYR A 199 -0.53 14.99 -19.23
CA TYR A 199 -0.23 14.26 -20.48
C TYR A 199 -1.04 14.79 -21.67
N ILE A 200 -2.18 15.40 -21.45
CA ILE A 200 -2.99 15.92 -22.56
C ILE A 200 -2.37 17.14 -23.21
N ALA A 201 -1.45 17.82 -22.51
CA ALA A 201 -0.79 19.01 -23.02
C ALA A 201 0.52 18.71 -23.72
N LEU A 202 0.99 17.48 -23.66
CA LEU A 202 2.33 17.14 -24.11
C LEU A 202 2.27 16.15 -25.28
N ASP A 203 3.15 16.39 -26.26
CA ASP A 203 3.38 15.47 -27.35
C ASP A 203 4.48 14.52 -26.91
N SER A 204 4.12 13.48 -26.17
CA SER A 204 5.11 12.57 -25.65
C SER A 204 5.76 11.78 -26.77
N GLY A 205 7.07 11.84 -26.83
CA GLY A 205 7.83 10.93 -27.68
C GLY A 205 7.56 9.52 -27.18
N LYS A 206 7.18 8.65 -28.10
CA LYS A 206 6.65 7.32 -27.79
C LYS A 206 7.57 6.53 -26.88
N GLY A 207 7.16 6.36 -25.63
CA GLY A 207 7.84 5.50 -24.69
C GLY A 207 9.07 6.09 -24.01
N SER A 208 9.40 7.35 -24.25
CA SER A 208 10.57 7.97 -23.65
C SER A 208 10.16 9.02 -22.64
N TRP A 209 10.55 8.80 -21.37
CA TRP A 209 10.24 9.74 -20.30
C TRP A 209 11.17 10.94 -20.29
N ASP A 210 12.31 10.84 -20.96
CA ASP A 210 13.33 11.89 -20.96
C ASP A 210 13.32 12.72 -22.25
N CYS A 211 12.33 12.50 -23.11
CA CYS A 211 12.23 13.26 -24.35
C CYS A 211 10.76 13.66 -24.56
N ILE A 212 10.38 14.76 -23.91
CA ILE A 212 9.01 15.24 -23.89
C ILE A 212 8.95 16.54 -24.67
N MET A 213 7.94 16.66 -25.53
CA MET A 213 7.78 17.81 -26.40
C MET A 213 6.38 18.36 -26.30
N THR A 214 6.20 19.60 -26.70
CA THR A 214 4.91 20.26 -26.75
C THR A 214 4.89 21.23 -27.92
N SER A 215 3.69 21.54 -28.40
CA SER A 215 3.50 22.54 -29.43
C SER A 215 3.46 23.97 -28.86
N TYR A 216 3.39 24.11 -27.53
CA TYR A 216 3.37 25.43 -26.90
C TYR A 216 4.76 26.01 -26.78
N GLN A 217 4.82 27.35 -26.81
CA GLN A 217 6.11 28.05 -26.74
C GLN A 217 6.48 28.48 -25.33
N TYR A 218 5.53 28.62 -24.44
CA TYR A 218 5.77 29.12 -23.09
C TYR A 218 5.02 28.32 -22.06
N LEU A 219 5.65 28.11 -20.91
CA LEU A 219 5.00 27.67 -19.70
C LEU A 219 5.01 28.85 -18.72
N ILE A 220 3.83 29.28 -18.31
CA ILE A 220 3.66 30.44 -17.43
C ILE A 220 3.03 30.00 -16.13
N ILE A 221 3.66 30.36 -15.02
CA ILE A 221 3.16 30.07 -13.69
C ILE A 221 2.73 31.37 -13.04
N GLN A 222 1.46 31.47 -12.68
CA GLN A 222 0.91 32.68 -12.06
C GLN A 222 0.12 32.31 -10.83
N ASN A 223 0.04 33.27 -9.87
CA ASN A 223 -0.85 33.09 -8.75
C ASN A 223 -2.30 33.25 -9.20
N THR A 224 -3.18 32.52 -8.54
CA THR A 224 -4.61 32.53 -8.86
C THR A 224 -5.42 32.37 -7.59
N THR A 225 -6.71 32.63 -7.68
CA THR A 225 -7.64 32.42 -6.58
C THR A 225 -8.32 31.07 -6.72
N TRP A 226 -8.86 30.57 -5.62
CA TRP A 226 -9.53 29.28 -5.63
C TRP A 226 -10.84 29.36 -6.41
N GLU A 227 -11.01 28.43 -7.34
CA GLU A 227 -12.26 28.17 -8.06
C GLU A 227 -12.33 26.69 -8.32
N ASP A 228 -13.41 26.23 -8.91
CA ASP A 228 -13.54 24.83 -9.29
C ASP A 228 -12.80 24.59 -10.59
N HIS A 229 -11.48 24.44 -10.49
CA HIS A 229 -10.62 24.31 -11.65
C HIS A 229 -10.45 22.86 -12.13
N CYS A 230 -10.78 21.89 -11.29
CA CYS A 230 -10.44 20.49 -11.56
C CYS A 230 -11.52 19.83 -12.40
N GLN A 231 -11.61 20.21 -13.68
CA GLN A 231 -12.64 19.68 -14.58
C GLN A 231 -12.19 18.43 -15.32
N PHE A 232 -10.90 18.28 -15.60
CA PHE A 232 -10.40 17.12 -16.33
C PHE A 232 -9.89 16.03 -15.39
N SER A 233 -9.17 16.40 -14.33
CA SER A 233 -8.61 15.44 -13.40
C SER A 233 -8.94 15.84 -11.96
N ARG A 234 -8.97 14.86 -11.08
CA ARG A 234 -9.24 15.10 -9.67
C ARG A 234 -7.99 15.64 -8.96
N PRO A 235 -8.16 16.40 -7.88
CA PRO A 235 -7.00 16.92 -7.12
C PRO A 235 -6.17 15.79 -6.54
N SER A 236 -4.85 15.96 -6.58
CA SER A 236 -3.92 14.98 -6.04
C SER A 236 -2.67 15.68 -5.51
N PRO A 237 -2.15 15.30 -4.35
CA PRO A 237 -0.91 15.86 -3.84
C PRO A 237 0.33 15.15 -4.38
N ILE A 238 0.17 14.07 -5.11
CA ILE A 238 1.28 13.17 -5.41
C ILE A 238 2.33 13.84 -6.29
N GLY A 239 1.90 14.66 -7.24
CA GLY A 239 2.84 15.34 -8.14
C GLY A 239 3.82 16.22 -7.39
N TYR A 240 3.30 17.11 -6.57
CA TYR A 240 4.15 18.02 -5.80
C TYR A 240 4.99 17.26 -4.77
N LEU A 241 4.37 16.33 -4.06
CA LEU A 241 5.08 15.60 -3.00
C LEU A 241 6.21 14.74 -3.56
N GLY A 242 6.03 14.20 -4.77
CA GLY A 242 7.10 13.45 -5.42
C GLY A 242 8.32 14.31 -5.70
N LEU A 243 8.10 15.51 -6.22
CA LEU A 243 9.20 16.44 -6.46
C LEU A 243 9.82 16.91 -5.13
N LEU A 244 8.99 17.23 -4.17
CA LEU A 244 9.46 17.72 -2.88
C LEU A 244 10.28 16.67 -2.14
N SER A 245 9.83 15.42 -2.15
CA SER A 245 10.52 14.34 -1.46
C SER A 245 11.89 14.11 -2.09
N GLN A 246 11.98 14.12 -3.41
CA GLN A 246 13.26 13.96 -4.09
C GLN A 246 14.21 15.12 -3.77
N ARG A 247 13.69 16.34 -3.79
CA ARG A 247 14.49 17.53 -3.46
C ARG A 247 14.98 17.48 -2.02
N THR A 248 14.11 17.13 -1.09
CA THR A 248 14.47 17.07 0.32
C THR A 248 15.50 15.97 0.56
N ARG A 249 15.34 14.82 -0.09
CA ARG A 249 16.30 13.73 0.04
C ARG A 249 17.67 14.13 -0.50
N ASP A 250 17.70 14.81 -1.64
CA ASP A 250 18.97 15.25 -2.22
C ASP A 250 19.70 16.23 -1.30
N ILE A 251 18.96 17.14 -0.66
CA ILE A 251 19.54 18.09 0.29
C ILE A 251 20.09 17.36 1.52
N TYR A 252 19.37 16.37 2.03
CA TYR A 252 19.68 15.75 3.31
C TYR A 252 20.54 14.48 3.20
N ILE A 253 20.94 14.08 2.01
CA ILE A 253 21.87 12.95 1.85
C ILE A 253 23.15 13.20 2.61
N SER A 254 23.63 14.45 2.62
CA SER A 254 24.86 14.79 3.33
C SER A 254 24.70 14.84 4.83
N ARG A 255 23.47 14.87 5.34
CA ARG A 255 23.22 15.01 6.79
C ARG A 255 22.75 13.71 7.46
N ARG A 256 22.79 12.61 6.75
CA ARG A 256 22.43 11.28 7.27
C ARG A 256 21.09 11.29 7.98
N LEU A 257 20.04 11.57 7.25
CA LEU A 257 18.70 11.44 7.82
C LEU A 257 18.47 9.99 8.23
N LEU A 258 18.14 9.81 9.50
CA LEU A 258 17.90 8.49 10.06
C LEU A 258 16.49 8.03 9.68
N GLY A 259 16.42 7.21 8.67
CA GLY A 259 15.21 6.49 8.34
C GLY A 259 14.17 7.30 7.59
N THR A 260 13.63 6.67 6.59
CA THR A 260 12.40 7.07 5.94
C THR A 260 11.24 6.31 6.58
N PHE A 261 10.04 6.85 6.47
CA PHE A 261 8.82 6.17 6.94
C PHE A 261 8.80 5.98 8.44
N THR A 262 9.13 7.06 9.16
CA THR A 262 9.09 7.03 10.62
C THR A 262 7.71 7.40 11.19
N TRP A 263 6.79 7.79 10.33
CA TRP A 263 5.46 8.21 10.77
C TRP A 263 4.64 7.01 11.21
N THR A 264 4.11 7.07 12.43
CA THR A 264 3.22 6.03 12.97
C THR A 264 1.78 6.53 12.92
N LEU A 265 0.88 5.64 12.57
CA LEU A 265 -0.55 5.97 12.48
C LEU A 265 -1.12 6.17 13.88
N SER A 266 -2.12 7.04 13.99
CA SER A 266 -2.71 7.43 15.26
C SER A 266 -4.22 7.30 15.23
N ASP A 267 -4.82 7.17 16.42
CA ASP A 267 -6.28 7.13 16.55
C ASP A 267 -6.86 8.55 16.46
N SER A 268 -8.18 8.67 16.68
CA SER A 268 -8.84 9.96 16.60
C SER A 268 -8.41 10.90 17.71
N GLU A 269 -7.79 10.38 18.78
CA GLU A 269 -7.31 11.19 19.91
C GLU A 269 -5.83 11.52 19.81
N GLY A 270 -5.14 11.04 18.77
CA GLY A 270 -3.74 11.32 18.55
C GLY A 270 -2.78 10.31 19.16
N ASN A 271 -3.28 9.24 19.75
CA ASN A 271 -2.46 8.18 20.33
C ASN A 271 -2.16 7.13 19.27
N GLU A 272 -0.97 6.52 19.34
CA GLU A 272 -0.63 5.43 18.44
C GLU A 272 -1.64 4.30 18.59
N THR A 273 -2.16 3.81 17.46
CA THR A 273 -3.15 2.74 17.50
C THR A 273 -2.50 1.38 17.30
N PRO A 274 -2.59 0.50 18.29
CA PRO A 274 -2.20 -0.89 18.06
C PRO A 274 -3.30 -1.70 17.37
N GLY A 275 -4.50 -1.18 17.25
CA GLY A 275 -5.67 -1.93 16.80
C GLY A 275 -6.10 -1.75 15.36
N GLY A 276 -5.29 -1.12 14.51
CA GLY A 276 -5.67 -0.92 13.13
C GLY A 276 -5.95 0.54 12.80
N TYR A 277 -6.59 0.78 11.65
CA TYR A 277 -6.85 2.15 11.22
C TYR A 277 -8.18 2.21 10.48
N CYS A 278 -8.95 3.27 10.75
CA CYS A 278 -10.24 3.49 10.10
C CYS A 278 -10.19 4.76 9.25
N LEU A 279 -10.71 4.65 8.04
CA LEU A 279 -10.89 5.78 7.13
C LEU A 279 -12.31 6.29 7.29
N THR A 280 -12.43 7.57 7.63
CA THR A 280 -13.73 8.21 7.84
C THR A 280 -14.37 8.58 6.50
N ARG A 281 -15.63 8.99 6.56
CA ARG A 281 -16.33 9.40 5.35
C ARG A 281 -15.70 10.63 4.69
N TRP A 282 -14.97 11.43 5.47
CA TRP A 282 -14.29 12.62 4.93
C TRP A 282 -13.09 12.26 4.07
N MET A 283 -12.56 11.05 4.27
CA MET A 283 -11.40 10.57 3.53
C MET A 283 -11.78 9.75 2.30
N LEU A 284 -13.06 9.40 2.17
CA LEU A 284 -13.52 8.47 1.14
C LEU A 284 -14.52 9.13 0.22
N ILE A 285 -14.55 8.68 -1.04
CA ILE A 285 -15.54 9.08 -2.02
C ILE A 285 -16.67 8.05 -1.97
N GLU A 286 -17.90 8.53 -1.71
CA GLU A 286 -19.12 7.72 -1.74
C GLU A 286 -19.09 6.51 -0.78
N ALA A 287 -18.42 6.67 0.35
CA ALA A 287 -18.41 5.63 1.38
C ALA A 287 -18.42 6.29 2.74
N GLU A 288 -18.94 5.58 3.76
CA GLU A 288 -19.07 6.18 5.07
C GLU A 288 -17.89 5.87 5.98
N LEU A 289 -17.56 4.59 6.16
CA LEU A 289 -16.48 4.21 7.08
C LEU A 289 -15.91 2.89 6.61
N LYS A 290 -14.58 2.83 6.57
CA LYS A 290 -13.89 1.59 6.26
C LYS A 290 -12.76 1.41 7.24
N CYS A 291 -12.74 0.27 7.92
CA CYS A 291 -11.74 -0.03 8.94
C CYS A 291 -10.90 -1.24 8.52
N PHE A 292 -9.63 -1.16 8.81
CA PHE A 292 -8.67 -2.22 8.51
C PHE A 292 -7.99 -2.63 9.79
N GLY A 293 -7.89 -3.94 10.00
CA GLY A 293 -7.35 -4.48 11.24
C GLY A 293 -5.85 -4.31 11.37
N ASN A 294 -5.37 -4.61 12.56
CA ASN A 294 -3.96 -4.46 12.88
C ASN A 294 -3.07 -5.32 11.99
N THR A 295 -3.50 -6.53 11.66
CA THR A 295 -2.69 -7.42 10.83
C THR A 295 -2.49 -6.87 9.43
N ALA A 296 -3.49 -6.21 8.87
CA ALA A 296 -3.36 -5.60 7.55
C ALA A 296 -2.49 -4.34 7.62
N VAL A 297 -2.78 -3.45 8.58
CA VAL A 297 -2.13 -2.15 8.65
C VAL A 297 -0.69 -2.26 9.15
N ALA A 298 -0.38 -3.26 9.98
CA ALA A 298 0.99 -3.45 10.47
C ALA A 298 1.98 -3.74 9.33
N LYS A 299 1.50 -4.24 8.21
CA LYS A 299 2.36 -4.46 7.05
C LYS A 299 2.93 -3.16 6.51
N CYS A 300 2.28 -2.04 6.78
CA CYS A 300 2.79 -0.74 6.36
C CYS A 300 4.11 -0.37 7.02
N ASN A 301 4.39 -0.90 8.20
CA ASN A 301 5.65 -0.68 8.88
C ASN A 301 6.79 -1.50 8.28
N GLU A 302 6.47 -2.59 7.61
CA GLU A 302 7.46 -3.50 7.05
C GLU A 302 7.66 -3.30 5.55
N LYS A 303 6.59 -2.98 4.81
CA LYS A 303 6.65 -2.79 3.37
C LYS A 303 6.66 -1.30 3.03
N HIS A 304 7.55 -0.93 2.14
CA HIS A 304 7.70 0.46 1.70
C HIS A 304 7.31 0.64 0.23
N ASP A 305 6.69 -0.37 -0.36
CA ASP A 305 6.30 -0.34 -1.77
C ASP A 305 4.78 -0.42 -1.95
N GLU A 306 4.01 -0.04 -0.92
CA GLU A 306 2.55 -0.05 -0.99
C GLU A 306 2.03 1.37 -1.03
N GLU A 307 1.35 1.72 -2.13
CA GLU A 307 0.80 3.05 -2.31
C GLU A 307 -0.25 3.38 -1.24
N PHE A 308 -1.03 2.38 -0.83
CA PHE A 308 -2.04 2.61 0.19
C PHE A 308 -1.41 3.05 1.51
N CYS A 309 -0.28 2.47 1.87
CA CYS A 309 0.41 2.83 3.12
C CYS A 309 0.90 4.27 3.08
N ASP A 310 1.42 4.71 1.93
CA ASP A 310 1.82 6.11 1.76
C ASP A 310 0.61 7.03 1.95
N MET A 311 -0.52 6.67 1.35
CA MET A 311 -1.72 7.50 1.47
C MET A 311 -2.28 7.49 2.90
N LEU A 312 -2.19 6.37 3.61
CA LEU A 312 -2.59 6.35 5.02
C LEU A 312 -1.76 7.32 5.84
N ARG A 313 -0.44 7.35 5.60
CA ARG A 313 0.43 8.28 6.32
C ARG A 313 0.07 9.72 6.00
N LEU A 314 -0.22 10.02 4.74
CA LEU A 314 -0.62 11.37 4.35
C LEU A 314 -1.94 11.78 5.02
N PHE A 315 -2.93 10.90 5.01
CA PHE A 315 -4.21 11.21 5.63
C PHE A 315 -4.07 11.34 7.14
N ASP A 316 -3.27 10.49 7.76
CA ASP A 316 -3.06 10.60 9.20
C ASP A 316 -2.30 11.87 9.56
N PHE A 317 -1.30 12.22 8.77
CA PHE A 317 -0.59 13.49 8.96
C PHE A 317 -1.55 14.67 8.85
N ASN A 318 -2.42 14.65 7.84
CA ASN A 318 -3.41 15.69 7.64
C ASN A 318 -4.36 15.78 8.85
N LYS A 319 -4.82 14.63 9.33
CA LYS A 319 -5.72 14.59 10.47
C LYS A 319 -5.05 15.16 11.72
N GLN A 320 -3.79 14.78 11.97
CA GLN A 320 -3.10 15.25 13.16
C GLN A 320 -2.77 16.74 13.08
N ALA A 321 -2.41 17.22 11.89
CA ALA A 321 -2.11 18.63 11.71
C ALA A 321 -3.37 19.49 11.93
N ILE A 322 -4.50 19.06 11.38
CA ILE A 322 -5.75 19.79 11.57
C ILE A 322 -6.14 19.80 13.05
N ARG A 323 -5.94 18.68 13.74
CA ARG A 323 -6.31 18.59 15.15
C ARG A 323 -5.42 19.46 16.04
N ARG A 324 -4.12 19.54 15.73
CA ARG A 324 -3.16 20.29 16.54
C ARG A 324 -3.23 21.78 16.29
N LEU A 325 -3.58 22.21 15.07
CA LEU A 325 -3.61 23.61 14.68
C LEU A 325 -5.05 24.10 14.73
N LYS A 326 -5.32 24.99 15.66
CA LYS A 326 -6.68 25.41 15.95
C LYS A 326 -7.22 26.46 14.99
N THR A 327 -6.33 27.13 14.22
CA THR A 327 -6.74 28.18 13.29
C THR A 327 -6.15 27.91 11.91
N GLU A 328 -6.87 28.40 10.88
CA GLU A 328 -6.38 28.31 9.51
C GLU A 328 -5.07 29.08 9.31
N ALA A 329 -4.86 30.13 10.07
CA ALA A 329 -3.63 30.91 9.95
C ALA A 329 -2.39 30.13 10.34
N GLN A 330 -2.54 29.07 11.15
CA GLN A 330 -1.42 28.23 11.55
C GLN A 330 -1.13 27.13 10.53
N MET A 331 -2.06 26.87 9.62
CA MET A 331 -1.87 25.87 8.58
C MET A 331 -0.94 26.41 7.49
N SER A 332 0.06 25.62 7.15
CA SER A 332 0.95 25.98 6.06
C SER A 332 1.55 24.72 5.46
N ILE A 333 2.02 24.84 4.24
CA ILE A 333 2.68 23.71 3.59
C ILE A 333 4.07 23.45 4.14
N GLN A 334 4.57 24.29 5.04
CA GLN A 334 5.86 24.05 5.66
C GLN A 334 5.84 22.79 6.53
N LEU A 335 4.68 22.43 7.06
CA LEU A 335 4.56 21.20 7.85
C LEU A 335 4.84 19.96 6.98
N ILE A 336 4.20 19.90 5.79
CA ILE A 336 4.42 18.77 4.90
C ILE A 336 5.82 18.82 4.30
N ASN A 337 6.37 20.01 4.08
CA ASN A 337 7.73 20.14 3.55
C ASN A 337 8.75 19.49 4.48
N LYS A 338 8.52 19.55 5.79
CA LYS A 338 9.41 18.93 6.76
C LYS A 338 9.18 17.43 6.93
N ALA A 339 7.96 16.96 6.70
CA ALA A 339 7.56 15.60 7.04
C ALA A 339 7.50 14.66 5.84
N VAL A 340 7.67 15.16 4.62
CA VAL A 340 7.34 14.39 3.42
C VAL A 340 8.12 13.08 3.33
N ASN A 341 9.40 13.07 3.71
CA ASN A 341 10.22 11.87 3.61
C ASN A 341 9.84 10.80 4.63
N ALA A 342 9.18 11.20 5.71
CA ALA A 342 8.66 10.24 6.70
C ALA A 342 7.32 9.64 6.28
N LEU A 343 6.67 10.20 5.27
CA LEU A 343 5.31 9.83 4.91
C LEU A 343 5.25 9.04 3.61
N ILE A 344 6.05 9.38 2.61
CA ILE A 344 5.94 8.78 1.29
C ILE A 344 7.26 8.24 0.79
N ASN A 345 7.17 7.34 -0.18
CA ASN A 345 8.31 6.80 -0.89
C ASN A 345 8.34 7.41 -2.30
N ASP A 346 9.28 8.31 -2.53
CA ASP A 346 9.37 8.97 -3.83
C ASP A 346 9.81 8.01 -4.94
N GLN A 347 10.51 6.93 -4.60
CA GLN A 347 10.86 5.91 -5.57
C GLN A 347 9.61 5.21 -6.10
N LEU A 348 8.63 5.01 -5.23
CA LEU A 348 7.37 4.40 -5.64
C LEU A 348 6.58 5.35 -6.55
N ILE A 349 6.58 6.64 -6.24
CA ILE A 349 5.94 7.63 -7.10
C ILE A 349 6.63 7.68 -8.46
N MET A 350 7.96 7.65 -8.48
CA MET A 350 8.70 7.65 -9.74
C MET A 350 8.41 6.38 -10.54
N LYS A 351 8.31 5.23 -9.87
CA LYS A 351 7.97 3.99 -10.55
C LYS A 351 6.63 4.11 -11.27
N ASN A 352 5.62 4.65 -10.59
CA ASN A 352 4.30 4.82 -11.19
C ASN A 352 4.32 5.83 -12.32
N HIS A 353 5.10 6.89 -12.17
CA HIS A 353 5.25 7.88 -13.23
C HIS A 353 5.87 7.28 -14.48
N LEU A 354 6.93 6.49 -14.32
CA LEU A 354 7.58 5.85 -15.45
C LEU A 354 6.70 4.82 -16.12
N ARG A 355 5.93 4.06 -15.34
CA ARG A 355 4.98 3.10 -15.89
C ARG A 355 3.89 3.81 -16.71
N ASP A 356 3.43 4.95 -16.22
CA ASP A 356 2.46 5.76 -16.96
C ASP A 356 3.01 6.19 -18.32
N ILE A 357 4.24 6.70 -18.34
CA ILE A 357 4.85 7.15 -19.58
C ILE A 357 5.04 5.99 -20.56
N MET A 358 5.44 4.84 -20.05
CA MET A 358 5.72 3.66 -20.89
C MET A 358 4.46 2.94 -21.36
N GLY A 359 3.30 3.39 -20.93
CA GLY A 359 2.03 2.74 -21.29
C GLY A 359 1.73 1.48 -20.50
N ILE A 360 2.47 1.22 -19.44
CA ILE A 360 2.25 0.07 -18.58
C ILE A 360 1.21 0.45 -17.51
N PRO A 361 0.32 -0.46 -17.09
CA PRO A 361 -0.62 -0.11 -16.02
C PRO A 361 0.10 0.39 -14.77
N TYR A 362 -0.40 1.48 -14.21
CA TYR A 362 0.23 2.17 -13.09
C TYR A 362 -0.82 2.54 -12.04
N CYS A 363 -0.36 2.89 -10.86
CA CYS A 363 -1.22 3.31 -9.75
C CYS A 363 -1.33 4.84 -9.73
N ASN A 364 -2.57 5.35 -9.76
CA ASN A 364 -2.79 6.79 -9.63
C ASN A 364 -3.13 7.22 -8.20
N TYR A 365 -2.98 6.32 -7.22
CA TYR A 365 -3.14 6.58 -5.79
C TYR A 365 -4.58 6.87 -5.35
N SER A 366 -5.57 6.70 -6.23
CA SER A 366 -6.95 7.09 -5.89
C SER A 366 -7.81 5.92 -5.47
N LYS A 367 -7.73 4.80 -6.18
CA LYS A 367 -8.66 3.70 -6.00
C LYS A 367 -7.90 2.45 -5.58
N TYR A 368 -8.48 1.68 -4.66
CA TYR A 368 -7.84 0.49 -4.10
C TYR A 368 -8.85 -0.62 -4.00
N TRP A 369 -8.34 -1.86 -4.05
CA TRP A 369 -9.15 -3.04 -3.83
C TRP A 369 -8.56 -3.84 -2.67
N TYR A 370 -9.42 -4.57 -1.98
CA TYR A 370 -9.01 -5.43 -0.89
C TYR A 370 -10.01 -6.56 -0.76
N LEU A 371 -9.59 -7.61 -0.07
CA LEU A 371 -10.45 -8.74 0.20
C LEU A 371 -10.98 -8.66 1.63
N ASN A 372 -12.26 -8.89 1.79
CA ASN A 372 -12.94 -8.88 3.08
C ASN A 372 -13.57 -10.25 3.29
N HIS A 373 -13.26 -10.88 4.42
CA HIS A 373 -13.88 -12.16 4.76
C HIS A 373 -15.28 -11.88 5.29
N THR A 374 -16.27 -12.58 4.74
CA THR A 374 -17.67 -12.24 5.00
C THR A 374 -18.11 -12.55 6.45
N VAL A 375 -17.45 -13.49 7.13
CA VAL A 375 -17.83 -13.85 8.49
C VAL A 375 -16.95 -13.17 9.53
N THR A 376 -15.63 -13.27 9.38
CA THR A 376 -14.70 -12.75 10.37
C THR A 376 -14.46 -11.25 10.26
N GLY A 377 -14.74 -10.67 9.10
CA GLY A 377 -14.47 -9.26 8.87
C GLY A 377 -13.00 -8.93 8.64
N ARG A 378 -12.13 -9.92 8.58
CA ARG A 378 -10.71 -9.67 8.30
C ARG A 378 -10.52 -9.18 6.89
N THR A 379 -9.64 -8.21 6.73
CA THR A 379 -9.35 -7.64 5.43
C THR A 379 -7.89 -7.81 5.07
N SER A 380 -7.61 -7.84 3.78
CA SER A 380 -6.25 -7.71 3.28
C SER A 380 -5.84 -6.25 3.31
N LEU A 381 -4.54 -5.98 3.21
CA LEU A 381 -4.08 -4.63 2.99
C LEU A 381 -4.53 -4.19 1.59
N PRO A 382 -5.22 -3.05 1.47
CA PRO A 382 -5.67 -2.61 0.14
C PRO A 382 -4.51 -2.44 -0.83
N ARG A 383 -4.75 -2.85 -2.06
CA ARG A 383 -3.79 -2.70 -3.15
C ARG A 383 -4.37 -1.77 -4.20
N CYS A 384 -3.50 -1.04 -4.87
CA CYS A 384 -3.93 -0.04 -5.81
C CYS A 384 -4.59 -0.67 -7.03
N TRP A 385 -5.71 -0.10 -7.44
CA TRP A 385 -6.39 -0.49 -8.67
C TRP A 385 -5.71 0.23 -9.81
N LEU A 386 -5.04 -0.50 -10.66
CA LEU A 386 -4.18 0.07 -11.68
C LEU A 386 -4.99 0.71 -12.81
N VAL A 387 -4.39 1.70 -13.44
CA VAL A 387 -4.96 2.48 -14.53
C VAL A 387 -4.12 2.26 -15.79
N SER A 388 -4.79 2.14 -16.92
CA SER A 388 -4.12 2.10 -18.22
C SER A 388 -5.03 2.79 -19.24
N ASN A 389 -4.46 3.65 -20.05
CA ASN A 389 -5.18 4.44 -21.05
C ASN A 389 -6.33 5.26 -20.45
N GLY A 390 -6.13 5.77 -19.26
CA GLY A 390 -7.13 6.57 -18.58
C GLY A 390 -8.26 5.79 -17.87
N UNK A 391 -8.20 4.61 -17.86
CA UNK A 391 -9.23 3.90 -17.25
C UNK A 391 -8.67 2.91 -16.31
N TYR A 392 -9.58 2.66 -15.53
CA TYR A 392 -9.21 1.60 -14.62
C TYR A 392 -9.28 0.24 -15.30
N LEU A 393 -8.38 -0.66 -14.98
CA LEU A 393 -8.36 -2.00 -15.54
C LEU A 393 -9.59 -2.80 -15.07
N ASN A 394 -9.99 -3.77 -15.87
CA ASN A 394 -11.02 -4.72 -15.46
C ASN A 394 -10.45 -5.72 -14.44
N GLU A 395 -11.33 -6.29 -13.62
CA GLU A 395 -10.95 -7.25 -12.61
C GLU A 395 -10.20 -8.47 -13.17
N THR A 396 -10.51 -8.82 -14.42
CA THR A 396 -9.88 -9.98 -15.05
C THR A 396 -8.38 -9.80 -15.26
N HIS A 397 -7.93 -8.55 -15.35
CA HIS A 397 -6.49 -8.28 -15.56
C HIS A 397 -5.64 -8.52 -14.31
N PHE A 398 -6.26 -8.55 -13.13
CA PHE A 398 -5.52 -8.81 -11.91
C PHE A 398 -6.16 -9.90 -11.05
N SER A 399 -6.84 -10.85 -11.70
CA SER A 399 -7.42 -11.99 -10.99
C SER A 399 -6.37 -12.84 -10.30
N ASP A 400 -5.18 -12.97 -10.91
CA ASP A 400 -4.08 -13.70 -10.27
C ASP A 400 -3.63 -13.03 -8.99
N ASP A 401 -3.58 -11.70 -8.98
CA ASP A 401 -3.23 -10.94 -7.78
C ASP A 401 -4.26 -11.15 -6.68
N ILE A 402 -5.54 -11.17 -7.04
CA ILE A 402 -6.61 -11.40 -6.06
C ILE A 402 -6.49 -12.80 -5.47
N GLU A 403 -6.23 -13.81 -6.30
CA GLU A 403 -6.05 -15.18 -5.80
C GLU A 403 -4.84 -15.28 -4.89
N GLN A 404 -3.75 -14.60 -5.24
CA GLN A 404 -2.56 -14.58 -4.40
C GLN A 404 -2.84 -13.92 -3.05
N GLN A 405 -3.58 -12.82 -3.03
CA GLN A 405 -3.96 -12.17 -1.78
C GLN A 405 -4.82 -13.07 -0.92
N ALA A 406 -5.76 -13.77 -1.52
CA ALA A 406 -6.61 -14.71 -0.78
C ALA A 406 -5.77 -15.84 -0.17
N ASP A 407 -4.84 -16.38 -0.94
CA ASP A 407 -3.95 -17.43 -0.45
C ASP A 407 -3.07 -16.91 0.69
N ASN A 408 -2.57 -15.69 0.56
CA ASN A 408 -1.74 -15.10 1.61
C ASN A 408 -2.53 -14.90 2.90
N MET A 409 -3.78 -14.49 2.81
CA MET A 409 -4.62 -14.33 3.98
C MET A 409 -4.88 -15.66 4.68
N ILE A 410 -5.13 -16.70 3.90
CA ILE A 410 -5.33 -18.03 4.48
C ILE A 410 -4.05 -18.51 5.14
N THR A 411 -2.91 -18.32 4.50
CA THR A 411 -1.62 -18.72 5.06
C THR A 411 -1.34 -18.00 6.37
N GLU A 412 -1.61 -16.69 6.43
CA GLU A 412 -1.41 -15.92 7.65
C GLU A 412 -2.30 -16.42 8.78
N LEU A 413 -3.55 -16.76 8.47
CA LEU A 413 -4.47 -17.29 9.48
C LEU A 413 -3.97 -18.61 10.03
N LEU A 414 -3.50 -19.50 9.16
CA LEU A 414 -2.98 -20.79 9.58
C LEU A 414 -1.73 -20.64 10.42
N GLN A 415 -0.84 -19.73 10.05
CA GLN A 415 0.36 -19.47 10.84
C GLN A 415 0.02 -18.88 12.21
N LYS A 416 -0.93 -17.98 12.26
CA LYS A 416 -1.35 -17.39 13.52
C LYS A 416 -1.94 -18.43 14.43
N GLU A 417 -2.79 -19.33 13.88
CA GLU A 417 -3.39 -20.41 14.64
C GLU A 417 -2.33 -21.35 15.19
N TYR A 418 -1.31 -21.65 14.35
CA TYR A 418 -0.21 -22.51 14.76
C TYR A 418 0.59 -21.88 15.90
N ILE A 419 0.89 -20.59 15.80
CA ILE A 419 1.63 -19.88 16.83
C ILE A 419 0.83 -19.80 18.12
N ASP A 420 -0.48 -19.57 18.02
CA ASP A 420 -1.34 -19.49 19.19
C ASP A 420 -1.39 -20.85 19.90
N ARG A 421 -1.44 -21.94 19.14
CA ARG A 421 -1.41 -23.29 19.72
C ARG A 421 -0.09 -23.54 20.43
N GLN A 422 1.03 -23.16 19.83
CA GLN A 422 2.34 -23.35 20.47
C GLN A 422 2.46 -22.49 21.72
N GLY A 423 1.91 -21.30 21.70
CA GLY A 423 1.97 -20.41 22.86
C GLY A 423 1.13 -20.90 24.02
N LYS A 424 0.05 -21.67 23.74
CA LYS A 424 -0.84 -22.17 24.78
C LYS A 424 -0.38 -23.51 25.34
N THR A 425 0.51 -24.23 24.67
CA THR A 425 1.00 -25.53 25.13
C THR A 425 2.49 -25.44 25.39
N PRO A 426 2.87 -25.04 26.61
CA PRO A 426 4.30 -25.07 26.94
C PRO A 426 4.86 -26.47 27.02
N LEU A 427 4.01 -27.49 26.85
CA LEU A 427 4.42 -28.86 26.92
C LEU A 427 4.02 -29.60 25.63
N GLY A 428 4.79 -29.38 24.57
CA GLY A 428 4.59 -30.10 23.33
C GLY A 428 4.72 -31.61 23.48
N LEU A 429 5.51 -32.04 24.46
CA LEU A 429 5.66 -33.47 24.76
C LEU A 429 4.37 -34.06 25.30
N VAL A 430 3.62 -33.31 26.10
CA VAL A 430 2.32 -33.79 26.61
C VAL A 430 1.34 -33.97 25.45
N ASP A 431 1.32 -33.01 24.52
CA ASP A 431 0.46 -33.13 23.33
C ASP A 431 0.85 -34.32 22.48
N LEU A 432 2.15 -34.55 22.31
CA LEU A 432 2.62 -35.72 21.57
C LEU A 432 2.19 -37.03 22.27
N PHE A 433 2.30 -37.08 23.59
CA PHE A 433 1.90 -38.25 24.36
C PHE A 433 0.39 -38.49 24.23
N VAL A 434 -0.43 -37.43 24.37
CA VAL A 434 -1.88 -37.59 24.24
C VAL A 434 -2.25 -38.03 22.83
N PHE A 435 -1.64 -37.44 21.82
CA PHE A 435 -1.88 -37.85 20.42
C PHE A 435 -1.51 -39.31 20.20
N SER A 436 -0.36 -39.72 20.68
CA SER A 436 0.14 -41.08 20.43
C SER A 436 -0.70 -42.13 21.19
N THR A 437 -1.11 -41.82 22.42
CA THR A 437 -1.98 -42.73 23.16
C THR A 437 -3.37 -42.82 22.53
N SER A 438 -3.90 -41.68 22.06
CA SER A 438 -5.17 -41.65 21.33
C SER A 438 -5.08 -42.48 20.05
N PHE A 439 -3.98 -42.32 19.30
CA PHE A 439 -3.75 -43.09 18.10
C PHE A 439 -3.68 -44.59 18.38
N TYR A 440 -3.00 -44.96 19.47
CA TYR A 440 -2.87 -46.37 19.87
C TYR A 440 -4.24 -46.94 20.25
N LEU A 441 -5.03 -46.20 21.03
CA LEU A 441 -6.35 -46.66 21.43
C LEU A 441 -7.28 -46.79 20.22
N ILE A 442 -7.22 -45.85 19.29
CA ILE A 442 -8.02 -45.95 18.07
C ILE A 442 -7.59 -47.14 17.24
N SER A 443 -6.27 -47.42 17.18
CA SER A 443 -5.77 -48.57 16.42
C SER A 443 -6.21 -49.88 17.05
N ILE A 444 -6.26 -49.97 18.40
CA ILE A 444 -6.78 -51.14 19.09
C ILE A 444 -8.25 -51.30 18.76
N PHE A 445 -9.01 -50.21 18.82
CA PHE A 445 -10.44 -50.26 18.52
C PHE A 445 -10.67 -50.77 17.09
N LEU A 446 -9.90 -50.27 16.12
CA LEU A 446 -10.02 -50.72 14.74
C LEU A 446 -9.62 -52.19 14.57
N HIS A 447 -8.65 -52.63 15.37
CA HIS A 447 -8.22 -54.04 15.31
C HIS A 447 -9.25 -54.98 15.92
N LEU A 448 -9.87 -54.57 17.02
CA LEU A 448 -10.83 -55.40 17.71
C LEU A 448 -12.18 -55.44 17.03
N ILE A 449 -12.63 -54.34 16.49
CA ILE A 449 -13.89 -54.24 15.79
C ILE A 449 -13.67 -54.62 14.32
N LYS A 450 -14.27 -55.70 13.88
CA LYS A 450 -14.31 -56.05 12.47
C LYS A 450 -15.41 -55.21 11.83
N ILE A 451 -15.06 -53.95 11.56
CA ILE A 451 -16.02 -53.02 11.00
C ILE A 451 -16.34 -53.44 9.57
N PRO A 452 -17.62 -53.55 9.22
CA PRO A 452 -17.95 -53.92 7.85
C PRO A 452 -17.45 -52.84 6.88
N THR A 453 -17.05 -53.30 5.71
CA THR A 453 -16.49 -52.40 4.69
C THR A 453 -17.54 -51.40 4.21
N HIS A 454 -17.46 -50.22 4.72
CA HIS A 454 -18.20 -49.15 4.12
C HIS A 454 -17.37 -48.51 3.01
N ARG A 455 -17.96 -48.53 1.85
CA ARG A 455 -17.31 -47.91 0.69
C ARG A 455 -17.43 -46.42 0.79
N HIS A 456 -16.39 -45.83 1.22
CA HIS A 456 -16.34 -44.38 1.22
C HIS A 456 -15.34 -43.94 0.20
N UNK A 457 -15.75 -43.33 -0.60
CA UNK A 457 -15.06 -42.95 -1.43
C UNK A 457 -14.01 -42.20 -0.99
N ILE A 458 -13.05 -42.61 -0.87
CA ILE A 458 -11.83 -41.87 -0.70
C ILE A 458 -11.76 -40.83 -1.79
N GLY A 459 -11.63 -39.60 -1.45
CA GLY A 459 -11.65 -38.54 -2.42
C GLY A 459 -12.94 -37.71 -2.43
N LYS A 460 -13.91 -38.05 -1.58
CA LYS A 460 -15.03 -37.14 -1.38
C LYS A 460 -14.51 -35.84 -0.82
N PRO A 461 -14.99 -34.69 -1.35
CA PRO A 461 -14.55 -33.42 -0.80
C PRO A 461 -14.93 -33.29 0.66
N CYS A 462 -14.12 -32.59 1.43
CA CYS A 462 -14.44 -32.27 2.80
C CYS A 462 -15.78 -31.53 2.84
N PRO A 463 -16.64 -31.78 3.86
CA PRO A 463 -17.91 -31.07 3.92
C PRO A 463 -17.68 -29.56 3.94
N LYS A 464 -18.50 -28.85 3.18
CA LYS A 464 -18.44 -27.37 3.18
C LYS A 464 -19.17 -26.83 4.40
N PRO A 465 -18.64 -25.76 5.01
CA PRO A 465 -17.39 -25.09 4.71
C PRO A 465 -16.19 -25.89 5.20
N HIS A 466 -15.02 -25.72 4.58
CA HIS A 466 -13.83 -26.50 4.90
C HIS A 466 -12.57 -25.65 4.90
N ARG A 467 -11.59 -26.10 5.67
CA ARG A 467 -10.31 -25.40 5.79
C ARG A 467 -9.36 -25.90 4.71
N LEU A 468 -8.75 -24.95 4.02
CA LEU A 468 -7.74 -25.23 3.01
C LEU A 468 -6.44 -24.53 3.39
N ASN A 469 -5.31 -25.17 3.05
CA ASN A 469 -4.04 -24.49 3.16
C ASN A 469 -3.80 -23.65 1.89
N HIS A 470 -2.63 -23.02 1.81
CA HIS A 470 -2.31 -22.14 0.68
C HIS A 470 -2.20 -22.91 -0.66
N MET A 471 -2.08 -24.23 -0.62
CA MET A 471 -2.06 -25.03 -1.83
C MET A 471 -3.42 -25.64 -2.17
N GLY A 472 -4.45 -25.27 -1.42
CA GLY A 472 -5.79 -25.79 -1.65
C GLY A 472 -6.02 -27.18 -1.12
N ILE A 473 -5.19 -27.65 -0.19
CA ILE A 473 -5.28 -28.99 0.37
C ILE A 473 -6.00 -28.90 1.71
N CYS A 474 -6.94 -29.81 1.93
CA CYS A 474 -7.64 -29.93 3.19
C CYS A 474 -6.66 -30.18 4.34
N SER A 475 -7.05 -29.82 5.57
CA SER A 475 -6.17 -29.93 6.73
C SER A 475 -5.73 -31.38 7.00
N CYS A 476 -6.49 -32.35 6.55
CA CYS A 476 -6.10 -33.75 6.68
C CYS A 476 -5.19 -34.23 5.56
N GLY A 477 -4.97 -33.44 4.53
CA GLY A 477 -4.13 -33.80 3.40
C GLY A 477 -4.76 -34.74 2.40
N LEU A 478 -6.03 -35.09 2.59
CA LEU A 478 -6.69 -36.09 1.72
C LEU A 478 -7.40 -35.48 0.52
N TYR A 479 -7.64 -34.18 0.55
CA TYR A 479 -8.42 -33.54 -0.50
C TYR A 479 -7.80 -32.21 -0.86
N LYS A 480 -7.65 -31.99 -2.16
CA LYS A 480 -7.15 -30.73 -2.69
C LYS A 480 -8.30 -29.97 -3.32
N HIS A 481 -8.57 -28.80 -2.80
CA HIS A 481 -9.63 -27.94 -3.32
C HIS A 481 -9.12 -27.14 -4.52
N PRO A 482 -9.95 -26.92 -5.54
CA PRO A 482 -9.47 -26.21 -6.73
C PRO A 482 -9.19 -24.72 -6.51
N GLY A 483 -9.52 -24.17 -5.37
CA GLY A 483 -9.20 -22.78 -5.12
C GLY A 483 -10.00 -22.21 -3.98
N VAL A 484 -9.60 -21.01 -3.56
CA VAL A 484 -10.32 -20.29 -2.51
C VAL A 484 -11.51 -19.59 -3.14
N PRO A 485 -12.73 -19.78 -2.61
CA PRO A 485 -13.88 -19.07 -3.16
C PRO A 485 -13.77 -17.58 -2.87
N VAL A 486 -13.74 -16.80 -3.94
CA VAL A 486 -13.71 -15.35 -3.87
C VAL A 486 -14.96 -14.82 -4.55
N LYS A 487 -15.72 -14.04 -3.82
CA LYS A 487 -16.89 -13.37 -4.37
C LYS A 487 -16.54 -11.95 -4.75
N TRP A 488 -16.98 -11.56 -5.93
CA TRP A 488 -16.75 -10.25 -6.48
C TRP A 488 -17.99 -9.39 -6.24
N LYS A 489 -17.80 -8.27 -5.57
CA LYS A 489 -18.87 -7.27 -5.44
C LYS A 489 -18.61 -6.15 -6.45
N ARG A 490 -19.59 -5.91 -7.29
CA ARG A 490 -19.53 -4.82 -8.26
C ARG A 490 -20.06 -3.52 -7.65
#